data_14027e574d2a0fa9f273b0e62a1c54cb
#
_entry.id   14027e574d2a0fa9f273b0e62a1c54cb
#
_cell.length_a   1.000
_cell.length_b   1.000
_cell.length_c   1.000
_cell.angle_alpha   90.00
_cell.angle_beta   90.00
_cell.angle_gamma   90.00
#
_symmetry.space_group_name_H-M   'P 1'
#
loop_
_entity.id
_entity.type
_entity.pdbx_description
1 polymer ?
#
loop_
_entity_poly.entity_id
_entity_poly.type
_entity_poly.pdbx_seq_one_letter_code
_entity_poly.pdbx_strand_id
1 'polypeptide(L)'
;MDLSRFGAAPAWSLGVEEELMLVNAETLEPARDGFSRVFGEATERIKPELFESFVEITTGVVETAEEAEAELRALRHEVSDRAAQHGLALLATGSHPTARGIVPIVPVERYRKLKAQLGPRLYRQRVCGLHVHVSVPDPDACLRAFEGVVPRLPGLLAACANSPYWDGVDSGWRSIRSQILLEMPTGGPPPVLRGWDDWEAASRNDSTRRHWDAWPRPVYGTLEVRVMDQPTSLRRTAEVTAEVQRLVREAAEFSGEPLDRDEYAVQRERAAREGGGPEAERQLELGPEAAVREIAARTLG
;
A
#
# COMPACT_ATOMS: atom_id res chain seq x y z
N MET A 1 17.45 -3.09 -19.94
CA MET A 1 16.23 -2.55 -19.31
C MET A 1 15.47 -1.69 -20.32
N ASP A 2 14.15 -1.77 -20.37
CA ASP A 2 13.30 -0.93 -21.24
C ASP A 2 12.79 0.29 -20.46
N LEU A 3 13.10 1.49 -20.94
CA LEU A 3 12.71 2.77 -20.35
C LEU A 3 11.69 3.54 -21.23
N SER A 4 11.22 2.92 -22.31
CA SER A 4 10.36 3.57 -23.32
C SER A 4 8.99 3.98 -22.82
N ARG A 5 8.56 3.48 -21.65
CA ARG A 5 7.28 3.83 -21.03
C ARG A 5 7.28 5.18 -20.31
N PHE A 6 8.44 5.70 -19.93
CA PHE A 6 8.53 7.04 -19.37
C PHE A 6 8.12 8.08 -20.41
N GLY A 7 7.22 9.00 -20.03
CA GLY A 7 6.63 9.98 -20.93
C GLY A 7 5.52 9.44 -21.86
N ALA A 8 5.15 8.15 -21.78
CA ALA A 8 4.08 7.58 -22.59
C ALA A 8 2.67 7.94 -22.10
N ALA A 9 2.50 8.14 -20.80
CA ALA A 9 1.27 8.69 -20.20
C ALA A 9 1.41 10.21 -20.01
N PRO A 10 0.28 10.96 -19.83
CA PRO A 10 0.37 12.37 -19.45
C PRO A 10 1.24 12.56 -18.22
N ALA A 11 2.16 13.53 -18.27
CA ALA A 11 3.07 13.77 -17.16
C ALA A 11 2.29 14.09 -15.88
N TRP A 12 2.70 13.44 -14.79
CA TRP A 12 2.09 13.55 -13.46
C TRP A 12 0.71 12.91 -13.32
N SER A 13 0.21 12.19 -14.33
CA SER A 13 -0.99 11.37 -14.17
C SER A 13 -0.77 10.27 -13.13
N LEU A 14 -1.87 9.74 -12.61
CA LEU A 14 -1.93 8.85 -11.45
C LEU A 14 -2.43 7.47 -11.85
N GLY A 15 -1.94 6.46 -11.13
CA GLY A 15 -2.57 5.16 -10.95
C GLY A 15 -2.59 4.85 -9.46
N VAL A 16 -3.73 4.44 -8.92
CA VAL A 16 -3.89 4.21 -7.48
C VAL A 16 -4.31 2.77 -7.24
N GLU A 17 -3.64 2.10 -6.32
CA GLU A 17 -3.95 0.74 -5.88
C GLU A 17 -4.32 0.77 -4.39
N GLU A 18 -5.49 0.24 -4.05
CA GLU A 18 -5.91 0.00 -2.67
C GLU A 18 -5.92 -1.48 -2.36
N GLU A 19 -5.34 -1.86 -1.23
CA GLU A 19 -5.47 -3.20 -0.65
C GLU A 19 -6.55 -3.17 0.43
N LEU A 20 -7.57 -4.01 0.28
CA LEU A 20 -8.74 -4.05 1.15
C LEU A 20 -8.93 -5.46 1.73
N MET A 21 -9.60 -5.55 2.87
CA MET A 21 -9.91 -6.82 3.51
C MET A 21 -11.35 -7.24 3.29
N LEU A 22 -11.57 -8.52 2.98
CA LEU A 22 -12.86 -9.19 2.97
C LEU A 22 -13.07 -9.84 4.33
N VAL A 23 -14.14 -9.45 5.02
CA VAL A 23 -14.47 -9.92 6.36
C VAL A 23 -15.88 -10.49 6.38
N ASN A 24 -16.19 -11.39 7.32
CA ASN A 24 -17.57 -11.80 7.57
C ASN A 24 -18.40 -10.59 8.03
N ALA A 25 -19.58 -10.37 7.46
CA ALA A 25 -20.39 -9.18 7.71
C ALA A 25 -20.94 -9.09 9.14
N GLU A 26 -21.11 -10.22 9.84
CA GLU A 26 -21.64 -10.26 11.20
C GLU A 26 -20.53 -10.22 12.26
N THR A 27 -19.47 -11.02 12.07
CA THR A 27 -18.41 -11.18 13.06
C THR A 27 -17.23 -10.25 12.85
N LEU A 28 -17.09 -9.68 11.64
CA LEU A 28 -15.95 -8.90 11.15
C LEU A 28 -14.61 -9.67 11.16
N GLU A 29 -14.62 -10.98 11.29
CA GLU A 29 -13.44 -11.81 11.17
C GLU A 29 -13.01 -11.97 9.70
N PRO A 30 -11.70 -12.07 9.38
CA PRO A 30 -11.22 -12.24 8.02
C PRO A 30 -11.85 -13.46 7.30
N ALA A 31 -12.35 -13.24 6.10
CA ALA A 31 -12.93 -14.31 5.28
C ALA A 31 -11.82 -15.26 4.77
N ARG A 32 -11.87 -16.54 5.15
CA ARG A 32 -10.81 -17.51 4.87
C ARG A 32 -10.73 -17.98 3.41
N ASP A 33 -11.80 -17.75 2.65
CA ASP A 33 -11.97 -18.09 1.23
C ASP A 33 -12.54 -16.88 0.45
N GLY A 34 -12.35 -15.68 0.96
CA GLY A 34 -13.07 -14.47 0.54
C GLY A 34 -12.91 -14.18 -0.94
N PHE A 35 -11.68 -14.04 -1.44
CA PHE A 35 -11.47 -13.72 -2.84
C PHE A 35 -11.99 -14.82 -3.77
N SER A 36 -11.61 -16.06 -3.54
CA SER A 36 -12.04 -17.18 -4.37
C SER A 36 -13.55 -17.36 -4.37
N ARG A 37 -14.22 -17.15 -3.23
CA ARG A 37 -15.68 -17.27 -3.09
C ARG A 37 -16.44 -16.15 -3.80
N VAL A 38 -15.93 -14.90 -3.73
CA VAL A 38 -16.61 -13.71 -4.28
C VAL A 38 -16.32 -13.53 -5.76
N PHE A 39 -15.06 -13.71 -6.17
CA PHE A 39 -14.61 -13.33 -7.51
C PHE A 39 -14.25 -14.55 -8.37
N GLY A 40 -13.70 -15.60 -7.80
CA GLY A 40 -13.18 -16.75 -8.52
C GLY A 40 -11.92 -16.43 -9.32
N GLU A 41 -12.01 -15.50 -10.27
CA GLU A 41 -10.91 -15.06 -11.13
C GLU A 41 -10.62 -13.56 -10.97
N ALA A 42 -9.35 -13.18 -11.22
CA ALA A 42 -8.93 -11.79 -11.27
C ALA A 42 -9.46 -11.09 -12.53
N THR A 43 -9.76 -9.80 -12.39
CA THR A 43 -9.94 -8.89 -13.52
C THR A 43 -8.73 -7.98 -13.65
N GLU A 44 -8.73 -7.09 -14.64
CA GLU A 44 -7.67 -6.09 -14.78
C GLU A 44 -7.62 -5.14 -13.56
N ARG A 45 -8.78 -4.82 -12.97
CA ARG A 45 -8.93 -3.82 -11.92
C ARG A 45 -9.23 -4.38 -10.53
N ILE A 46 -9.62 -5.65 -10.41
CA ILE A 46 -9.91 -6.35 -9.14
C ILE A 46 -9.10 -7.64 -9.11
N LYS A 47 -8.13 -7.72 -8.22
CA LYS A 47 -7.15 -8.80 -8.18
C LYS A 47 -7.04 -9.40 -6.78
N PRO A 48 -6.62 -10.69 -6.68
CA PRO A 48 -6.26 -11.26 -5.39
C PRO A 48 -4.94 -10.64 -4.92
N GLU A 49 -4.88 -10.29 -3.66
CA GLU A 49 -3.61 -10.08 -2.97
C GLU A 49 -3.14 -11.39 -2.30
N LEU A 50 -2.11 -11.34 -1.45
CA LEU A 50 -1.45 -12.52 -0.88
C LEU A 50 -2.42 -13.50 -0.20
N PHE A 51 -3.40 -12.98 0.55
CA PHE A 51 -4.33 -13.77 1.34
C PHE A 51 -5.72 -13.82 0.72
N GLU A 52 -6.43 -14.93 0.93
CA GLU A 52 -7.82 -15.10 0.50
C GLU A 52 -8.79 -14.05 1.07
N SER A 53 -8.44 -13.46 2.20
CA SER A 53 -9.22 -12.36 2.79
C SER A 53 -8.86 -10.99 2.23
N PHE A 54 -8.02 -10.89 1.20
CA PHE A 54 -7.59 -9.61 0.64
C PHE A 54 -8.01 -9.46 -0.81
N VAL A 55 -8.31 -8.23 -1.19
CA VAL A 55 -8.59 -7.83 -2.56
C VAL A 55 -7.85 -6.53 -2.87
N GLU A 56 -7.14 -6.49 -4.00
CA GLU A 56 -6.53 -5.29 -4.55
C GLU A 56 -7.46 -4.71 -5.60
N ILE A 57 -7.73 -3.41 -5.50
CA ILE A 57 -8.44 -2.65 -6.54
C ILE A 57 -7.52 -1.57 -7.11
N THR A 58 -7.58 -1.37 -8.44
CA THR A 58 -6.65 -0.48 -9.16
C THR A 58 -7.43 0.47 -10.07
N THR A 59 -7.15 1.77 -10.03
CA THR A 59 -7.71 2.75 -10.98
C THR A 59 -7.16 2.55 -12.39
N GLY A 60 -7.78 3.16 -13.37
CA GLY A 60 -7.14 3.48 -14.64
C GLY A 60 -6.07 4.56 -14.47
N VAL A 61 -5.55 5.07 -15.59
CA VAL A 61 -4.72 6.27 -15.60
C VAL A 61 -5.65 7.47 -15.50
N VAL A 62 -5.49 8.27 -14.44
CA VAL A 62 -6.29 9.47 -14.17
C VAL A 62 -5.38 10.69 -13.98
N GLU A 63 -5.88 11.89 -14.13
CA GLU A 63 -5.06 13.11 -14.04
C GLU A 63 -5.09 13.73 -12.65
N THR A 64 -6.17 13.53 -11.89
CA THR A 64 -6.36 14.15 -10.58
C THR A 64 -6.72 13.14 -9.48
N ALA A 65 -6.52 13.53 -8.23
CA ALA A 65 -6.90 12.74 -7.08
C ALA A 65 -8.42 12.59 -6.94
N GLU A 66 -9.19 13.57 -7.40
CA GLU A 66 -10.66 13.53 -7.42
C GLU A 66 -11.17 12.48 -8.42
N GLU A 67 -10.54 12.38 -9.59
CA GLU A 67 -10.84 11.32 -10.56
C GLU A 67 -10.48 9.93 -9.99
N ALA A 68 -9.32 9.82 -9.31
CA ALA A 68 -8.94 8.59 -8.63
C ALA A 68 -9.97 8.21 -7.56
N GLU A 69 -10.43 9.17 -6.74
CA GLU A 69 -11.48 8.93 -5.73
C GLU A 69 -12.77 8.42 -6.36
N ALA A 70 -13.21 9.03 -7.46
CA ALA A 70 -14.43 8.61 -8.14
C ALA A 70 -14.35 7.16 -8.67
N GLU A 71 -13.21 6.77 -9.26
CA GLU A 71 -12.98 5.41 -9.72
C GLU A 71 -12.87 4.40 -8.56
N LEU A 72 -12.12 4.73 -7.51
CA LEU A 72 -12.00 3.88 -6.32
C LEU A 72 -13.35 3.72 -5.60
N ARG A 73 -14.15 4.77 -5.55
CA ARG A 73 -15.52 4.71 -5.01
C ARG A 73 -16.36 3.70 -5.78
N ALA A 74 -16.35 3.76 -7.09
CA ALA A 74 -17.09 2.80 -7.92
C ALA A 74 -16.59 1.37 -7.71
N LEU A 75 -15.26 1.16 -7.62
CA LEU A 75 -14.67 -0.16 -7.39
C LEU A 75 -14.96 -0.69 -5.97
N ARG A 76 -14.86 0.15 -4.92
CA ARG A 76 -15.22 -0.27 -3.56
C ARG A 76 -16.70 -0.68 -3.48
N HIS A 77 -17.61 0.04 -4.15
CA HIS A 77 -19.03 -0.33 -4.22
C HIS A 77 -19.22 -1.65 -4.99
N GLU A 78 -18.60 -1.82 -6.16
CA GLU A 78 -18.67 -3.08 -6.92
C GLU A 78 -18.21 -4.28 -6.07
N VAL A 79 -17.05 -4.16 -5.40
CA VAL A 79 -16.51 -5.21 -4.55
C VAL A 79 -17.42 -5.48 -3.36
N SER A 80 -17.95 -4.41 -2.71
CA SER A 80 -18.87 -4.53 -1.58
C SER A 80 -20.17 -5.20 -1.95
N ASP A 81 -20.79 -4.83 -3.07
CA ASP A 81 -22.05 -5.41 -3.54
C ASP A 81 -21.90 -6.90 -3.85
N ARG A 82 -20.77 -7.28 -4.46
CA ARG A 82 -20.45 -8.70 -4.71
C ARG A 82 -20.17 -9.45 -3.41
N ALA A 83 -19.40 -8.87 -2.48
CA ALA A 83 -19.10 -9.47 -1.19
C ALA A 83 -20.36 -9.68 -0.35
N ALA A 84 -21.29 -8.72 -0.34
CA ALA A 84 -22.54 -8.80 0.39
C ALA A 84 -23.43 -9.99 0.00
N GLN A 85 -23.43 -10.39 -1.29
CA GLN A 85 -24.13 -11.58 -1.78
C GLN A 85 -23.60 -12.89 -1.16
N HIS A 86 -22.41 -12.82 -0.57
CA HIS A 86 -21.75 -13.94 0.11
C HIS A 86 -21.66 -13.77 1.64
N GLY A 87 -22.41 -12.80 2.21
CA GLY A 87 -22.37 -12.50 3.66
C GLY A 87 -21.04 -11.91 4.12
N LEU A 88 -20.33 -11.22 3.22
CA LEU A 88 -19.06 -10.56 3.50
C LEU A 88 -19.21 -9.03 3.41
N ALA A 89 -18.29 -8.34 4.07
CA ALA A 89 -18.12 -6.89 4.02
C ALA A 89 -16.67 -6.51 3.69
N LEU A 90 -16.45 -5.24 3.33
CA LEU A 90 -15.13 -4.66 3.14
C LEU A 90 -14.64 -3.97 4.40
N LEU A 91 -13.32 -4.03 4.60
CA LEU A 91 -12.61 -3.30 5.64
C LEU A 91 -11.37 -2.64 5.04
N ALA A 92 -11.27 -1.31 5.15
CA ALA A 92 -10.12 -0.51 4.69
C ALA A 92 -9.30 -0.02 5.89
N THR A 93 -8.14 -0.63 6.13
CA THR A 93 -7.22 -0.30 7.22
C THR A 93 -5.85 -0.93 6.96
N GLY A 94 -4.78 -0.41 7.56
CA GLY A 94 -3.44 -0.96 7.37
C GLY A 94 -3.24 -2.33 8.03
N SER A 95 -3.93 -2.63 9.15
CA SER A 95 -3.99 -3.95 9.79
C SER A 95 -5.35 -4.17 10.41
N HIS A 96 -5.80 -5.43 10.48
CA HIS A 96 -7.07 -5.76 11.10
C HIS A 96 -6.97 -5.64 12.64
N PRO A 97 -7.82 -4.82 13.31
CA PRO A 97 -7.68 -4.55 14.74
C PRO A 97 -7.78 -5.78 15.65
N THR A 98 -8.63 -6.74 15.32
CA THR A 98 -8.94 -7.88 16.21
C THR A 98 -8.50 -9.24 15.66
N ALA A 99 -8.21 -9.36 14.35
CA ALA A 99 -7.94 -10.65 13.71
C ALA A 99 -6.68 -11.32 14.26
N ARG A 100 -6.81 -12.62 14.53
CA ARG A 100 -5.72 -13.49 15.04
C ARG A 100 -5.51 -14.69 14.14
N GLY A 101 -4.34 -15.30 14.26
CA GLY A 101 -4.04 -16.59 13.62
C GLY A 101 -3.74 -16.48 12.13
N ILE A 102 -3.85 -17.60 11.43
CA ILE A 102 -3.43 -17.76 10.04
C ILE A 102 -4.61 -17.59 9.10
N VAL A 103 -4.44 -16.76 8.08
CA VAL A 103 -5.34 -16.64 6.93
C VAL A 103 -4.75 -17.45 5.77
N PRO A 104 -5.55 -18.20 4.98
CA PRO A 104 -5.07 -18.92 3.81
C PRO A 104 -4.46 -17.99 2.76
N ILE A 105 -3.38 -18.44 2.14
CA ILE A 105 -2.73 -17.75 1.02
C ILE A 105 -3.42 -18.20 -0.27
N VAL A 106 -3.67 -17.26 -1.19
CA VAL A 106 -4.24 -17.52 -2.50
C VAL A 106 -3.36 -18.54 -3.26
N PRO A 107 -3.95 -19.63 -3.83
CA PRO A 107 -3.19 -20.76 -4.35
C PRO A 107 -2.62 -20.52 -5.77
N VAL A 108 -2.02 -19.32 -6.01
CA VAL A 108 -1.34 -19.02 -7.26
C VAL A 108 0.16 -19.30 -7.18
N GLU A 109 0.78 -19.61 -8.31
CA GLU A 109 2.17 -20.05 -8.38
C GLU A 109 3.15 -19.01 -7.81
N ARG A 110 2.88 -17.71 -8.03
CA ARG A 110 3.65 -16.60 -7.46
C ARG A 110 3.75 -16.70 -5.93
N TYR A 111 2.63 -16.93 -5.26
CA TYR A 111 2.59 -16.98 -3.80
C TYR A 111 3.10 -18.30 -3.24
N ARG A 112 3.00 -19.42 -3.99
CA ARG A 112 3.67 -20.68 -3.61
C ARG A 112 5.19 -20.52 -3.56
N LYS A 113 5.77 -19.84 -4.57
CA LYS A 113 7.21 -19.53 -4.60
C LYS A 113 7.61 -18.63 -3.43
N LEU A 114 6.84 -17.59 -3.17
CA LEU A 114 7.07 -16.68 -2.06
C LEU A 114 7.00 -17.40 -0.70
N LYS A 115 6.02 -18.29 -0.52
CA LYS A 115 5.88 -19.12 0.68
C LYS A 115 7.07 -20.08 0.87
N ALA A 116 7.56 -20.67 -0.19
CA ALA A 116 8.74 -21.54 -0.14
C ALA A 116 10.00 -20.75 0.28
N GLN A 117 10.10 -19.50 -0.14
CA GLN A 117 11.24 -18.62 0.16
C GLN A 117 11.20 -18.03 1.58
N LEU A 118 10.03 -17.55 2.03
CA LEU A 118 9.89 -16.82 3.30
C LEU A 118 9.39 -17.69 4.46
N GLY A 119 8.81 -18.86 4.17
CA GLY A 119 8.31 -19.76 5.21
C GLY A 119 7.23 -19.09 6.08
N PRO A 120 7.30 -19.29 7.43
CA PRO A 120 6.29 -18.74 8.37
C PRO A 120 6.19 -17.22 8.39
N ARG A 121 7.24 -16.49 8.02
CA ARG A 121 7.24 -15.02 7.96
C ARG A 121 6.18 -14.47 7.03
N LEU A 122 5.85 -15.22 5.96
CA LEU A 122 4.84 -14.79 5.00
C LEU A 122 3.46 -14.62 5.66
N TYR A 123 3.11 -15.43 6.65
CA TYR A 123 1.82 -15.32 7.34
C TYR A 123 1.69 -14.07 8.22
N ARG A 124 2.80 -13.37 8.48
CA ARG A 124 2.78 -12.08 9.17
C ARG A 124 2.47 -10.91 8.22
N GLN A 125 2.52 -11.10 6.91
CA GLN A 125 2.26 -10.05 5.92
C GLN A 125 0.76 -9.74 5.75
N ARG A 126 -0.03 -9.85 6.84
CA ARG A 126 -1.48 -9.57 6.86
C ARG A 126 -1.75 -8.09 7.06
N VAL A 127 -1.27 -7.30 6.14
CA VAL A 127 -1.34 -5.82 6.17
C VAL A 127 -1.72 -5.29 4.81
N CYS A 128 -2.39 -4.14 4.78
CA CYS A 128 -2.87 -3.48 3.58
C CYS A 128 -2.30 -2.08 3.44
N GLY A 129 -1.93 -1.71 2.23
CA GLY A 129 -1.36 -0.41 1.89
C GLY A 129 -2.12 0.32 0.79
N LEU A 130 -1.87 1.62 0.73
CA LEU A 130 -2.18 2.46 -0.40
C LEU A 130 -0.92 2.63 -1.25
N HIS A 131 -1.01 2.34 -2.54
CA HIS A 131 0.09 2.57 -3.49
C HIS A 131 -0.33 3.61 -4.51
N VAL A 132 0.53 4.60 -4.72
CA VAL A 132 0.28 5.69 -5.68
C VAL A 132 1.39 5.69 -6.70
N HIS A 133 1.04 5.43 -7.95
CA HIS A 133 1.89 5.57 -9.11
C HIS A 133 1.72 6.97 -9.68
N VAL A 134 2.82 7.68 -9.86
CA VAL A 134 2.84 8.99 -10.53
C VAL A 134 3.67 8.85 -11.81
N SER A 135 3.06 9.13 -12.97
CA SER A 135 3.79 9.11 -14.23
C SER A 135 4.80 10.26 -14.28
N VAL A 136 5.96 10.02 -14.85
CA VAL A 136 7.04 11.00 -14.94
C VAL A 136 7.45 11.23 -16.39
N PRO A 137 7.87 12.47 -16.78
CA PRO A 137 8.08 12.81 -18.17
C PRO A 137 9.23 12.05 -18.85
N ASP A 138 10.23 11.66 -18.08
CA ASP A 138 11.42 10.96 -18.62
C ASP A 138 12.13 10.14 -17.51
N PRO A 139 13.07 9.24 -17.89
CA PRO A 139 13.79 8.41 -16.94
C PRO A 139 14.63 9.19 -15.92
N ASP A 140 15.25 10.29 -16.33
CA ASP A 140 16.11 11.09 -15.45
C ASP A 140 15.27 11.84 -14.42
N ALA A 141 14.11 12.38 -14.82
CA ALA A 141 13.12 12.94 -13.91
C ALA A 141 12.64 11.91 -12.88
N CYS A 142 12.51 10.62 -13.27
CA CYS A 142 12.14 9.57 -12.35
C CYS A 142 13.19 9.34 -11.26
N LEU A 143 14.47 9.28 -11.61
CA LEU A 143 15.55 9.12 -10.63
C LEU A 143 15.65 10.33 -9.70
N ARG A 144 15.54 11.57 -10.24
CA ARG A 144 15.51 12.78 -9.42
C ARG A 144 14.32 12.78 -8.48
N ALA A 145 13.12 12.48 -8.98
CA ALA A 145 11.90 12.40 -8.17
C ALA A 145 12.02 11.33 -7.07
N PHE A 146 12.62 10.19 -7.40
CA PHE A 146 12.83 9.13 -6.41
C PHE A 146 13.73 9.60 -5.26
N GLU A 147 14.91 10.14 -5.53
CA GLU A 147 15.81 10.61 -4.47
C GLU A 147 15.24 11.82 -3.73
N GLY A 148 14.55 12.72 -4.42
CA GLY A 148 13.93 13.91 -3.83
C GLY A 148 12.69 13.62 -2.98
N VAL A 149 11.96 12.52 -3.23
CA VAL A 149 10.79 12.14 -2.43
C VAL A 149 11.16 11.38 -1.15
N VAL A 150 12.28 10.64 -1.14
CA VAL A 150 12.70 9.83 0.00
C VAL A 150 12.70 10.61 1.33
N PRO A 151 13.21 11.85 1.42
CA PRO A 151 13.17 12.62 2.68
C PRO A 151 11.75 12.98 3.15
N ARG A 152 10.74 12.86 2.29
CA ARG A 152 9.33 13.17 2.57
C ARG A 152 8.51 11.96 3.02
N LEU A 153 8.98 10.74 2.69
CA LEU A 153 8.25 9.50 2.98
C LEU A 153 7.95 9.29 4.47
N PRO A 154 8.84 9.63 5.44
CA PRO A 154 8.50 9.52 6.85
C PRO A 154 7.30 10.41 7.25
N GLY A 155 7.16 11.59 6.66
CA GLY A 155 6.01 12.47 6.87
C GLY A 155 4.71 11.87 6.33
N LEU A 156 4.75 11.25 5.13
CA LEU A 156 3.61 10.51 4.56
C LEU A 156 3.23 9.32 5.44
N LEU A 157 4.21 8.52 5.88
CA LEU A 157 3.97 7.40 6.79
C LEU A 157 3.28 7.86 8.07
N ALA A 158 3.79 8.92 8.71
CA ALA A 158 3.19 9.47 9.92
C ALA A 158 1.74 9.91 9.71
N ALA A 159 1.48 10.63 8.60
CA ALA A 159 0.15 11.16 8.28
C ALA A 159 -0.86 10.07 7.91
N CYS A 160 -0.39 8.93 7.36
CA CYS A 160 -1.24 7.83 6.87
C CYS A 160 -1.24 6.62 7.80
N ALA A 161 -0.64 6.72 9.00
CA ALA A 161 -0.66 5.63 9.96
C ALA A 161 -2.10 5.23 10.30
N ASN A 162 -2.43 3.95 10.08
CA ASN A 162 -3.77 3.38 10.24
C ASN A 162 -3.71 1.89 10.61
N SER A 163 -2.69 1.49 11.40
CA SER A 163 -2.51 0.09 11.80
C SER A 163 -1.93 -0.04 13.21
N PRO A 164 -2.60 0.50 14.26
CA PRO A 164 -2.05 0.47 15.61
C PRO A 164 -2.18 -0.90 16.30
N TYR A 165 -3.05 -1.78 15.80
CA TYR A 165 -3.32 -3.08 16.41
C TYR A 165 -2.70 -4.23 15.64
N TRP A 166 -2.25 -5.25 16.38
CA TRP A 166 -1.80 -6.53 15.85
C TRP A 166 -2.24 -7.68 16.75
N ASP A 167 -2.86 -8.71 16.16
CA ASP A 167 -3.41 -9.87 16.89
C ASP A 167 -4.32 -9.46 18.07
N GLY A 168 -5.10 -8.39 17.91
CA GLY A 168 -6.06 -7.91 18.89
C GLY A 168 -5.48 -7.11 20.05
N VAL A 169 -4.20 -6.72 19.98
CA VAL A 169 -3.54 -5.92 21.02
C VAL A 169 -2.91 -4.66 20.44
N ASP A 170 -2.77 -3.61 21.23
CA ASP A 170 -2.01 -2.42 20.87
C ASP A 170 -0.55 -2.84 20.63
N SER A 171 -0.06 -2.56 19.44
CA SER A 171 1.30 -2.94 19.03
C SER A 171 2.38 -1.99 19.55
N GLY A 172 2.00 -0.85 20.10
CA GLY A 172 2.90 0.25 20.46
C GLY A 172 3.38 1.08 19.25
N TRP A 173 2.83 0.80 18.04
CA TRP A 173 3.09 1.54 16.81
C TRP A 173 1.82 2.19 16.29
N ARG A 174 1.92 3.33 15.61
CA ARG A 174 0.81 3.91 14.85
C ARG A 174 0.66 3.21 13.50
N SER A 175 1.79 2.76 12.93
CA SER A 175 1.84 1.90 11.75
C SER A 175 2.66 0.64 12.02
N ILE A 176 2.02 -0.42 12.51
CA ILE A 176 2.67 -1.75 12.63
C ILE A 176 2.92 -2.36 11.23
N ARG A 177 2.10 -2.01 10.22
CA ARG A 177 2.32 -2.45 8.84
C ARG A 177 3.74 -2.12 8.38
N SER A 178 4.18 -0.90 8.62
CA SER A 178 5.50 -0.45 8.20
C SER A 178 6.64 -1.27 8.83
N GLN A 179 6.44 -1.82 10.05
CA GLN A 179 7.41 -2.67 10.74
C GLN A 179 7.36 -4.12 10.22
N ILE A 180 6.16 -4.63 9.94
CA ILE A 180 5.98 -5.97 9.38
C ILE A 180 6.63 -6.07 7.99
N LEU A 181 6.54 -5.03 7.17
CA LEU A 181 7.17 -4.99 5.86
C LEU A 181 8.71 -5.06 5.91
N LEU A 182 9.36 -4.67 7.02
CA LEU A 182 10.82 -4.87 7.19
C LEU A 182 11.24 -6.34 7.24
N GLU A 183 10.32 -7.25 7.46
CA GLU A 183 10.57 -8.70 7.41
C GLU A 183 10.72 -9.22 5.95
N MET A 184 10.32 -8.42 4.96
CA MET A 184 10.49 -8.73 3.55
C MET A 184 11.90 -8.38 3.07
N PRO A 185 12.50 -9.16 2.17
CA PRO A 185 13.87 -8.92 1.70
C PRO A 185 14.12 -7.54 1.08
N THR A 186 13.07 -6.91 0.57
CA THR A 186 13.11 -5.58 -0.08
C THR A 186 12.12 -4.62 0.59
N GLY A 187 11.86 -4.79 1.90
CA GLY A 187 10.94 -3.97 2.68
C GLY A 187 11.61 -2.73 3.27
N GLY A 188 10.85 -1.65 3.37
CA GLY A 188 11.25 -0.43 4.07
C GLY A 188 12.16 0.49 3.27
N PRO A 189 13.31 0.94 3.84
CA PRO A 189 14.20 1.89 3.21
C PRO A 189 14.67 1.46 1.82
N PRO A 190 14.44 2.25 0.76
CA PRO A 190 14.93 1.91 -0.58
C PRO A 190 16.45 2.16 -0.67
N PRO A 191 17.18 1.46 -1.56
CA PRO A 191 18.60 1.77 -1.80
C PRO A 191 18.75 3.16 -2.45
N VAL A 192 19.95 3.73 -2.40
CA VAL A 192 20.30 4.94 -3.16
C VAL A 192 20.42 4.58 -4.65
N LEU A 193 19.80 5.38 -5.51
CA LEU A 193 19.88 5.23 -6.97
C LEU A 193 20.58 6.44 -7.60
N ARG A 194 21.87 6.33 -7.93
CA ARG A 194 22.61 7.35 -8.67
C ARG A 194 22.42 7.24 -10.18
N GLY A 195 21.86 6.13 -10.64
CA GLY A 195 21.60 5.85 -12.04
C GLY A 195 20.77 4.57 -12.21
N TRP A 196 20.41 4.30 -13.46
CA TRP A 196 19.64 3.10 -13.81
C TRP A 196 20.41 1.79 -13.62
N ASP A 197 21.75 1.84 -13.61
CA ASP A 197 22.59 0.68 -13.28
C ASP A 197 22.39 0.24 -11.83
N ASP A 198 22.25 1.20 -10.89
CA ASP A 198 21.93 0.91 -9.48
C ASP A 198 20.55 0.27 -9.36
N TRP A 199 19.55 0.81 -10.11
CA TRP A 199 18.21 0.23 -10.16
C TRP A 199 18.24 -1.21 -10.69
N GLU A 200 18.99 -1.45 -11.77
CA GLU A 200 19.10 -2.78 -12.35
C GLU A 200 19.81 -3.74 -11.38
N ALA A 201 20.89 -3.31 -10.73
CA ALA A 201 21.61 -4.11 -9.74
C ALA A 201 20.69 -4.49 -8.55
N ALA A 202 19.95 -3.53 -7.99
CA ALA A 202 18.99 -3.77 -6.92
C ALA A 202 17.83 -4.69 -7.37
N SER A 203 17.53 -4.69 -8.68
CA SER A 203 16.42 -5.47 -9.26
C SER A 203 16.77 -6.91 -9.60
N ARG A 204 18.06 -7.26 -9.76
CA ARG A 204 18.52 -8.56 -10.31
C ARG A 204 18.19 -9.76 -9.42
N ASN A 205 18.20 -9.61 -8.12
CA ASN A 205 18.06 -10.70 -7.16
C ASN A 205 16.63 -10.85 -6.61
N ASP A 206 15.68 -10.12 -7.18
CA ASP A 206 14.34 -10.07 -6.64
C ASP A 206 13.36 -10.79 -7.55
N SER A 207 13.08 -12.05 -7.22
CA SER A 207 11.96 -12.81 -7.79
C SER A 207 10.63 -12.45 -7.11
N THR A 208 10.64 -11.60 -6.08
CA THR A 208 9.49 -11.16 -5.30
C THR A 208 9.09 -9.73 -5.65
N ARG A 209 7.88 -9.31 -5.28
CA ARG A 209 7.50 -7.89 -5.35
C ARG A 209 8.42 -7.08 -4.44
N ARG A 210 8.89 -5.94 -4.92
CA ARG A 210 9.68 -5.02 -4.12
C ARG A 210 8.76 -4.28 -3.18
N HIS A 211 9.13 -4.25 -1.90
CA HIS A 211 8.35 -3.65 -0.83
C HIS A 211 9.05 -2.42 -0.24
N TRP A 212 10.00 -1.82 -0.99
CA TRP A 212 10.59 -0.54 -0.59
C TRP A 212 9.53 0.56 -0.53
N ASP A 213 9.71 1.51 0.34
CA ASP A 213 8.75 2.57 0.60
C ASP A 213 8.43 3.45 -0.63
N ALA A 214 9.35 3.54 -1.60
CA ALA A 214 9.12 4.05 -2.95
C ALA A 214 10.01 3.31 -3.95
N TRP A 215 9.58 3.20 -5.24
CA TRP A 215 10.36 2.52 -6.27
C TRP A 215 10.02 2.97 -7.69
N PRO A 216 11.03 3.25 -8.57
CA PRO A 216 10.80 3.44 -10.00
C PRO A 216 10.23 2.18 -10.67
N ARG A 217 9.19 2.37 -11.49
CA ARG A 217 8.49 1.29 -12.20
C ARG A 217 8.58 1.47 -13.72
N PRO A 218 9.72 1.12 -14.35
CA PRO A 218 9.92 1.31 -15.78
C PRO A 218 8.83 0.71 -16.66
N VAL A 219 8.27 -0.45 -16.25
CA VAL A 219 7.20 -1.14 -16.99
C VAL A 219 5.93 -0.30 -17.12
N TYR A 220 5.71 0.67 -16.24
CA TYR A 220 4.59 1.61 -16.26
C TYR A 220 5.01 3.04 -16.60
N GLY A 221 6.31 3.38 -16.54
CA GLY A 221 6.82 4.74 -16.69
C GLY A 221 6.49 5.64 -15.50
N THR A 222 6.43 5.07 -14.29
CA THR A 222 5.99 5.76 -13.07
C THR A 222 7.01 5.66 -11.94
N LEU A 223 6.92 6.59 -10.98
CA LEU A 223 7.42 6.40 -9.62
C LEU A 223 6.26 5.92 -8.74
N GLU A 224 6.41 4.76 -8.12
CA GLU A 224 5.49 4.20 -7.14
C GLU A 224 5.89 4.65 -5.73
N VAL A 225 4.94 5.20 -4.97
CA VAL A 225 5.06 5.48 -3.53
C VAL A 225 4.10 4.56 -2.79
N ARG A 226 4.62 3.77 -1.83
CA ARG A 226 3.87 2.69 -1.17
C ARG A 226 4.06 2.62 0.35
N VAL A 227 4.66 3.64 0.93
CA VAL A 227 4.93 3.71 2.38
C VAL A 227 3.66 3.79 3.23
N MET A 228 2.53 4.21 2.65
CA MET A 228 1.28 4.52 3.34
C MET A 228 0.53 3.26 3.75
N ASP A 229 -0.02 3.25 4.97
CA ASP A 229 -1.10 2.32 5.34
C ASP A 229 -2.34 2.59 4.50
N GLN A 230 -3.21 1.60 4.31
CA GLN A 230 -4.50 1.78 3.65
C GLN A 230 -5.39 2.71 4.48
N PRO A 231 -5.80 3.88 3.94
CA PRO A 231 -6.77 4.75 4.61
C PRO A 231 -8.17 4.13 4.68
N THR A 232 -8.91 4.44 5.73
CA THR A 232 -10.28 3.94 5.88
C THR A 232 -11.24 4.64 4.92
N SER A 233 -11.23 5.99 4.87
CA SER A 233 -12.14 6.74 4.02
C SER A 233 -11.54 7.07 2.66
N LEU A 234 -12.39 7.06 1.61
CA LEU A 234 -12.01 7.46 0.25
C LEU A 234 -11.52 8.91 0.19
N ARG A 235 -12.13 9.79 0.95
CA ARG A 235 -11.67 11.18 1.07
C ARG A 235 -10.20 11.23 1.53
N ARG A 236 -9.83 10.42 2.53
CA ARG A 236 -8.44 10.39 2.99
C ARG A 236 -7.51 9.81 1.94
N THR A 237 -7.94 8.78 1.22
CA THR A 237 -7.20 8.25 0.06
C THR A 237 -6.93 9.36 -0.98
N ALA A 238 -7.95 10.15 -1.33
CA ALA A 238 -7.79 11.26 -2.28
C ALA A 238 -6.82 12.34 -1.78
N GLU A 239 -6.95 12.78 -0.52
CA GLU A 239 -6.04 13.75 0.10
C GLU A 239 -4.58 13.28 0.04
N VAL A 240 -4.33 12.01 0.37
CA VAL A 240 -2.99 11.41 0.34
C VAL A 240 -2.49 11.27 -1.10
N THR A 241 -3.35 10.86 -2.03
CA THR A 241 -3.01 10.75 -3.45
C THR A 241 -2.58 12.10 -4.03
N ALA A 242 -3.33 13.17 -3.75
CA ALA A 242 -2.98 14.53 -4.17
C ALA A 242 -1.63 14.98 -3.58
N GLU A 243 -1.38 14.67 -2.32
CA GLU A 243 -0.10 15.00 -1.67
C GLU A 243 1.07 14.24 -2.30
N VAL A 244 0.91 12.94 -2.59
CA VAL A 244 1.95 12.14 -3.27
C VAL A 244 2.22 12.70 -4.66
N GLN A 245 1.18 13.04 -5.44
CA GLN A 245 1.33 13.65 -6.77
C GLN A 245 2.14 14.95 -6.69
N ARG A 246 1.79 15.82 -5.77
CA ARG A 246 2.48 17.09 -5.53
C ARG A 246 3.95 16.87 -5.16
N LEU A 247 4.22 15.96 -4.19
CA LEU A 247 5.57 15.68 -3.70
C LEU A 247 6.46 15.09 -4.80
N VAL A 248 5.96 14.15 -5.60
CA VAL A 248 6.72 13.53 -6.69
C VAL A 248 7.03 14.56 -7.77
N ARG A 249 6.06 15.41 -8.12
CA ARG A 249 6.26 16.49 -9.09
C ARG A 249 7.33 17.49 -8.64
N GLU A 250 7.27 17.95 -7.38
CA GLU A 250 8.27 18.86 -6.82
C GLU A 250 9.66 18.18 -6.72
N ALA A 251 9.69 16.92 -6.33
CA ALA A 251 10.92 16.14 -6.20
C ALA A 251 11.64 15.90 -7.54
N ALA A 252 10.95 15.99 -8.68
CA ALA A 252 11.57 15.86 -10.00
C ALA A 252 12.61 16.97 -10.31
N GLU A 253 12.56 18.09 -9.59
CA GLU A 253 13.54 19.17 -9.66
C GLU A 253 14.72 18.99 -8.70
N PHE A 254 14.77 17.85 -7.99
CA PHE A 254 15.81 17.58 -7.00
C PHE A 254 17.20 17.54 -7.66
N SER A 255 18.15 18.26 -7.05
CA SER A 255 19.54 18.34 -7.50
C SER A 255 20.56 18.23 -6.36
N GLY A 256 20.08 17.80 -5.15
CA GLY A 256 20.93 17.61 -3.98
C GLY A 256 21.59 16.23 -3.90
N GLU A 257 22.33 16.02 -2.82
CA GLU A 257 22.82 14.67 -2.50
C GLU A 257 21.68 13.82 -1.93
N PRO A 258 21.62 12.51 -2.26
CA PRO A 258 20.67 11.60 -1.66
C PRO A 258 20.75 11.58 -0.13
N LEU A 259 19.59 11.53 0.53
CA LEU A 259 19.53 11.36 1.99
C LEU A 259 20.21 10.04 2.39
N ASP A 260 21.01 10.10 3.44
CA ASP A 260 21.59 8.89 4.04
C ASP A 260 20.48 7.91 4.47
N ARG A 261 20.64 6.64 4.13
CA ARG A 261 19.60 5.63 4.35
C ARG A 261 19.49 5.15 5.79
N ASP A 262 20.54 5.30 6.59
CA ASP A 262 20.49 5.04 8.04
C ASP A 262 19.73 6.19 8.73
N GLU A 263 19.97 7.44 8.31
CA GLU A 263 19.17 8.59 8.77
C GLU A 263 17.69 8.42 8.38
N TYR A 264 17.41 8.03 7.13
CA TYR A 264 16.05 7.74 6.69
C TYR A 264 15.39 6.66 7.55
N ALA A 265 16.10 5.56 7.84
CA ALA A 265 15.57 4.47 8.65
C ALA A 265 15.17 4.92 10.07
N VAL A 266 15.96 5.80 10.68
CA VAL A 266 15.65 6.39 12.00
C VAL A 266 14.41 7.28 11.93
N GLN A 267 14.32 8.16 10.92
CA GLN A 267 13.15 9.03 10.72
C GLN A 267 11.88 8.21 10.44
N ARG A 268 11.99 7.16 9.63
CA ARG A 268 10.91 6.24 9.30
C ARG A 268 10.41 5.48 10.55
N GLU A 269 11.31 4.96 11.38
CA GLU A 269 10.94 4.28 12.61
C GLU A 269 10.18 5.21 13.55
N ARG A 270 10.69 6.43 13.74
CA ARG A 270 10.03 7.45 14.55
C ARG A 270 8.63 7.77 14.00
N ALA A 271 8.50 7.98 12.70
CA ALA A 271 7.22 8.23 12.04
C ALA A 271 6.21 7.09 12.27
N ALA A 272 6.66 5.85 12.17
CA ALA A 272 5.83 4.68 12.40
C ALA A 272 5.35 4.55 13.85
N ARG A 273 6.19 4.95 14.81
CA ARG A 273 5.90 4.85 16.24
C ARG A 273 5.05 6.00 16.76
N GLU A 274 5.39 7.23 16.37
CA GLU A 274 4.88 8.48 16.94
C GLU A 274 3.96 9.23 15.97
N GLY A 275 3.76 8.70 14.75
CA GLY A 275 3.01 9.39 13.71
C GLY A 275 1.59 9.77 14.14
N GLY A 276 1.19 11.03 13.87
CA GLY A 276 -0.10 11.60 14.23
C GLY A 276 -1.20 11.36 13.19
N GLY A 277 -1.24 10.18 12.57
CA GLY A 277 -2.31 9.82 11.64
C GLY A 277 -3.67 9.81 12.36
N PRO A 278 -4.66 10.63 11.94
CA PRO A 278 -5.93 10.75 12.65
C PRO A 278 -6.70 9.44 12.74
N GLU A 279 -6.48 8.53 11.80
CA GLU A 279 -7.14 7.22 11.77
C GLU A 279 -6.55 6.27 12.82
N ALA A 280 -5.22 6.24 13.01
CA ALA A 280 -4.60 5.44 14.06
C ALA A 280 -4.97 5.94 15.46
N GLU A 281 -4.95 7.25 15.68
CA GLU A 281 -5.35 7.84 16.96
C GLU A 281 -6.82 7.52 17.27
N ARG A 282 -7.69 7.62 16.27
CA ARG A 282 -9.11 7.26 16.44
C ARG A 282 -9.31 5.79 16.79
N GLN A 283 -8.55 4.88 16.18
CA GLN A 283 -8.61 3.46 16.53
C GLN A 283 -8.20 3.23 17.99
N LEU A 284 -7.11 3.90 18.44
CA LEU A 284 -6.62 3.76 19.82
C LEU A 284 -7.61 4.31 20.86
N GLU A 285 -8.31 5.41 20.57
CA GLU A 285 -9.36 5.95 21.42
C GLU A 285 -10.52 4.95 21.61
N LEU A 286 -10.87 4.22 20.57
CA LEU A 286 -12.00 3.30 20.55
C LEU A 286 -11.69 1.94 21.17
N GLY A 287 -10.45 1.50 21.10
CA GLY A 287 -10.08 0.12 21.36
C GLY A 287 -10.40 -0.81 20.16
N PRO A 288 -9.80 -2.01 20.11
CA PRO A 288 -9.81 -2.86 18.90
C PRO A 288 -11.21 -3.29 18.45
N GLU A 289 -12.11 -3.66 19.38
CA GLU A 289 -13.46 -4.14 19.08
C GLU A 289 -14.39 -3.04 18.53
N ALA A 290 -14.26 -1.81 19.01
CA ALA A 290 -15.05 -0.70 18.48
C ALA A 290 -14.41 -0.13 17.20
N ALA A 291 -13.07 -0.13 17.11
CA ALA A 291 -12.35 0.31 15.94
C ALA A 291 -12.73 -0.50 14.69
N VAL A 292 -12.75 -1.84 14.76
CA VAL A 292 -13.11 -2.66 13.60
C VAL A 292 -14.53 -2.36 13.11
N ARG A 293 -15.49 -2.10 14.00
CA ARG A 293 -16.85 -1.72 13.63
C ARG A 293 -16.93 -0.34 12.96
N GLU A 294 -16.20 0.64 13.52
CA GLU A 294 -16.16 1.98 12.92
C GLU A 294 -15.49 1.97 11.55
N ILE A 295 -14.39 1.21 11.37
CA ILE A 295 -13.73 1.05 10.08
C ILE A 295 -14.71 0.47 9.06
N ALA A 296 -15.39 -0.62 9.37
CA ALA A 296 -16.38 -1.25 8.50
C ALA A 296 -17.48 -0.26 8.07
N ALA A 297 -18.00 0.54 8.98
CA ALA A 297 -19.02 1.54 8.70
C ALA A 297 -18.53 2.68 7.81
N ARG A 298 -17.25 3.01 7.82
CA ARG A 298 -16.66 4.14 7.09
C ARG A 298 -16.00 3.75 5.77
N THR A 299 -15.79 2.46 5.51
CA THR A 299 -15.03 1.96 4.36
C THR A 299 -15.62 2.39 3.01
N LEU A 300 -16.92 2.61 2.91
CA LEU A 300 -17.59 3.03 1.67
C LEU A 300 -17.86 4.54 1.60
N GLY A 301 -17.61 5.29 2.68
CA GLY A 301 -17.94 6.71 2.81
C GLY A 301 -16.83 7.70 2.44
#